data_b7d4ea187e99371d00e92bb8b1819a7a
#
_entry.id   b7d4ea187e99371d00e92bb8b1819a7a
#
_cell.length_a   1.000
_cell.length_b   1.000
_cell.length_c   1.000
_cell.angle_alpha   90.00
_cell.angle_beta   90.00
_cell.angle_gamma   90.00
#
_symmetry.space_group_name_H-M   'P 1'
#
loop_
_entity.id
_entity.type
_entity.pdbx_description
1 polymer ?
#
loop_
_entity_poly.entity_id
_entity_poly.type
_entity_poly.pdbx_seq_one_letter_code
_entity_poly.pdbx_strand_id
1 'polypeptide(L)'
;MEDVADGPIGVAVSGGSDSVALLVLAADWAAQHGRTVAAVTVDHGLRNEAADEAEGVASLCGSLGVDHTILRWDGQHSGNTQDAARRARHNLIGAWAKERRLVAVATGHTRDDQAETFLLRLKRGSGVDGLSGMAPAVVKDGVLWLRPLLRERRDVLREMLMGRGLRWVDDPSNEDDRFDRVKMRKVLALLAETGIDVDVLADTTDRLRTARTALEQMTFNAAQAVVVPRDIGSVRWSVHEAGKHSEEVQLRLLAHCLRWVAHREYRPRLAALKLALAAVTQGRAHSLSGCLMSEARQGIVEISREASAIPPSDAASQSFDHRWDCETAVGEWRPLGEAGLAKL
;
A
#
# COMPACT_ATOMS: atom_id res chain seq x y z
N MET A 1 0.03 17.43 7.88
CA MET A 1 -0.43 16.73 9.10
C MET A 1 -1.67 17.41 9.72
N GLU A 2 -2.10 18.53 9.19
CA GLU A 2 -3.23 19.33 9.70
C GLU A 2 -4.60 18.61 9.63
N ASP A 3 -4.82 17.77 8.63
CA ASP A 3 -6.08 17.03 8.43
C ASP A 3 -6.17 15.70 9.21
N VAL A 4 -5.28 15.46 10.17
CA VAL A 4 -5.27 14.23 10.95
C VAL A 4 -6.04 14.43 12.25
N ALA A 5 -6.87 13.45 12.64
CA ALA A 5 -7.63 13.46 13.87
C ALA A 5 -6.76 13.82 15.08
N ASP A 6 -7.37 14.40 16.13
CA ASP A 6 -6.66 14.73 17.35
C ASP A 6 -6.12 13.47 18.04
N GLY A 7 -4.85 13.55 18.45
CA GLY A 7 -4.18 12.44 19.13
C GLY A 7 -2.69 12.36 18.80
N PRO A 8 -1.95 11.42 19.41
CA PRO A 8 -0.52 11.26 19.21
C PRO A 8 -0.21 10.68 17.82
N ILE A 9 0.89 11.13 17.21
CA ILE A 9 1.37 10.68 15.89
C ILE A 9 2.69 9.92 16.07
N GLY A 10 2.80 8.76 15.41
CA GLY A 10 4.04 8.00 15.31
C GLY A 10 4.94 8.53 14.20
N VAL A 11 6.26 8.49 14.40
CA VAL A 11 7.28 8.78 13.38
C VAL A 11 8.21 7.59 13.26
N ALA A 12 8.25 6.97 12.07
CA ALA A 12 9.19 5.88 11.79
C ALA A 12 10.57 6.46 11.42
N VAL A 13 11.58 6.17 12.23
CA VAL A 13 12.93 6.70 12.10
C VAL A 13 13.91 5.56 11.86
N SER A 14 14.66 5.61 10.74
CA SER A 14 15.68 4.62 10.38
C SER A 14 17.11 5.13 10.58
N GLY A 15 17.31 6.35 11.06
CA GLY A 15 18.62 6.97 11.20
C GLY A 15 19.13 7.68 9.94
N GLY A 16 18.59 7.41 8.77
CA GLY A 16 18.95 8.11 7.53
C GLY A 16 18.39 9.54 7.45
N SER A 17 19.00 10.39 6.59
CA SER A 17 18.70 11.82 6.47
C SER A 17 17.22 12.16 6.39
N ASP A 18 16.45 11.44 5.56
CA ASP A 18 15.05 11.73 5.32
C ASP A 18 14.18 11.44 6.55
N SER A 19 14.49 10.37 7.27
CA SER A 19 13.77 9.98 8.48
C SER A 19 14.14 10.86 9.70
N VAL A 20 15.40 11.29 9.79
CA VAL A 20 15.86 12.23 10.81
C VAL A 20 15.23 13.61 10.57
N ALA A 21 15.20 14.08 9.32
CA ALA A 21 14.52 15.33 8.96
C ALA A 21 13.03 15.28 9.30
N LEU A 22 12.35 14.16 9.00
CA LEU A 22 10.95 13.97 9.39
C LEU A 22 10.75 14.06 10.90
N LEU A 23 11.62 13.41 11.69
CA LEU A 23 11.54 13.45 13.15
C LEU A 23 11.63 14.88 13.69
N VAL A 24 12.63 15.63 13.24
CA VAL A 24 12.87 17.01 13.66
C VAL A 24 11.70 17.91 13.29
N LEU A 25 11.23 17.84 12.04
CA LEU A 25 10.10 18.64 11.58
C LEU A 25 8.78 18.24 12.29
N ALA A 26 8.60 16.97 12.61
CA ALA A 26 7.43 16.50 13.35
C ALA A 26 7.46 16.97 14.81
N ALA A 27 8.64 17.00 15.45
CA ALA A 27 8.80 17.54 16.81
C ALA A 27 8.51 19.05 16.85
N ASP A 28 9.06 19.81 15.91
CA ASP A 28 8.79 21.26 15.78
C ASP A 28 7.28 21.52 15.56
N TRP A 29 6.65 20.77 14.65
CA TRP A 29 5.22 20.87 14.39
C TRP A 29 4.38 20.53 15.62
N ALA A 30 4.75 19.48 16.35
CA ALA A 30 4.04 19.07 17.56
C ALA A 30 4.11 20.14 18.65
N ALA A 31 5.30 20.74 18.86
CA ALA A 31 5.49 21.83 19.80
C ALA A 31 4.63 23.06 19.46
N GLN A 32 4.53 23.42 18.17
CA GLN A 32 3.75 24.56 17.69
C GLN A 32 2.23 24.33 17.80
N HIS A 33 1.76 23.09 17.70
CA HIS A 33 0.33 22.78 17.67
C HIS A 33 -0.18 22.10 18.95
N GLY A 34 0.64 22.01 20.00
CA GLY A 34 0.25 21.34 21.24
C GLY A 34 -0.05 19.84 21.07
N ARG A 35 0.61 19.19 20.09
CA ARG A 35 0.39 17.78 19.75
C ARG A 35 1.52 16.92 20.32
N THR A 36 1.31 15.62 20.39
CA THR A 36 2.32 14.66 20.84
C THR A 36 2.83 13.82 19.68
N VAL A 37 4.16 13.63 19.64
CA VAL A 37 4.83 12.75 18.70
C VAL A 37 5.59 11.67 19.47
N ALA A 38 5.54 10.43 18.98
CA ALA A 38 6.36 9.32 19.45
C ALA A 38 7.16 8.75 18.29
N ALA A 39 8.44 8.45 18.49
CA ALA A 39 9.32 7.89 17.48
C ALA A 39 9.47 6.37 17.63
N VAL A 40 9.66 5.68 16.50
CA VAL A 40 9.91 4.24 16.49
C VAL A 40 11.02 3.91 15.49
N THR A 41 11.98 3.09 15.93
CA THR A 41 13.02 2.48 15.10
C THR A 41 12.82 0.98 15.05
N VAL A 42 12.97 0.36 13.88
CA VAL A 42 12.97 -1.10 13.74
C VAL A 42 14.40 -1.56 13.51
N ASP A 43 14.93 -2.27 14.49
CA ASP A 43 16.19 -2.98 14.37
C ASP A 43 15.94 -4.34 13.68
N HIS A 44 16.54 -4.53 12.52
CA HIS A 44 16.40 -5.76 11.74
C HIS A 44 17.44 -6.85 12.11
N GLY A 45 18.39 -6.56 13.02
CA GLY A 45 19.43 -7.49 13.42
C GLY A 45 20.36 -7.94 12.27
N LEU A 46 20.37 -7.22 11.15
CA LEU A 46 21.11 -7.61 9.93
C LEU A 46 22.58 -7.17 9.98
N ARG A 47 22.92 -6.20 10.81
CA ARG A 47 24.25 -5.61 10.95
C ARG A 47 24.53 -5.27 12.41
N ASN A 48 25.79 -5.38 12.82
CA ASN A 48 26.20 -5.01 14.18
C ASN A 48 26.01 -3.51 14.44
N GLU A 49 26.18 -2.68 13.42
CA GLU A 49 26.05 -1.22 13.49
C GLU A 49 24.60 -0.75 13.67
N ALA A 50 23.62 -1.62 13.42
CA ALA A 50 22.19 -1.25 13.56
C ALA A 50 21.81 -0.90 15.01
N ALA A 51 22.48 -1.49 15.99
CA ALA A 51 22.27 -1.15 17.40
C ALA A 51 22.80 0.27 17.70
N ASP A 52 24.00 0.60 17.24
CA ASP A 52 24.60 1.94 17.44
C ASP A 52 23.80 3.01 16.70
N GLU A 53 23.29 2.70 15.51
CA GLU A 53 22.39 3.59 14.74
C GLU A 53 21.09 3.86 15.52
N ALA A 54 20.49 2.84 16.12
CA ALA A 54 19.27 2.97 16.95
C ALA A 54 19.52 3.77 18.22
N GLU A 55 20.68 3.62 18.85
CA GLU A 55 21.10 4.43 20.01
C GLU A 55 21.32 5.89 19.63
N GLY A 56 21.90 6.17 18.48
CA GLY A 56 22.02 7.51 17.93
C GLY A 56 20.67 8.19 17.72
N VAL A 57 19.69 7.46 17.20
CA VAL A 57 18.31 7.94 17.06
C VAL A 57 17.68 8.16 18.44
N ALA A 58 17.90 7.27 19.42
CA ALA A 58 17.38 7.42 20.78
C ALA A 58 17.93 8.68 21.46
N SER A 59 19.22 8.95 21.30
CA SER A 59 19.87 10.17 21.82
C SER A 59 19.26 11.44 21.21
N LEU A 60 19.04 11.45 19.88
CA LEU A 60 18.38 12.56 19.19
C LEU A 60 16.94 12.76 19.69
N CYS A 61 16.17 11.69 19.81
CA CYS A 61 14.80 11.75 20.36
C CYS A 61 14.80 12.36 21.78
N GLY A 62 15.73 11.93 22.63
CA GLY A 62 15.90 12.50 23.98
C GLY A 62 16.17 14.01 23.95
N SER A 63 17.03 14.49 23.04
CA SER A 63 17.31 15.92 22.88
C SER A 63 16.12 16.74 22.38
N LEU A 64 15.21 16.11 21.62
CA LEU A 64 13.98 16.71 21.10
C LEU A 64 12.78 16.56 22.03
N GLY A 65 12.93 15.86 23.17
CA GLY A 65 11.84 15.56 24.09
C GLY A 65 10.78 14.60 23.48
N VAL A 66 11.16 13.76 22.53
CA VAL A 66 10.30 12.80 21.86
C VAL A 66 10.50 11.41 22.47
N ASP A 67 9.40 10.76 22.86
CA ASP A 67 9.44 9.37 23.31
C ASP A 67 9.84 8.43 22.19
N HIS A 68 10.76 7.48 22.45
CA HIS A 68 11.32 6.59 21.44
C HIS A 68 11.20 5.13 21.82
N THR A 69 10.81 4.30 20.86
CA THR A 69 10.73 2.85 21.02
C THR A 69 11.60 2.17 19.97
N ILE A 70 12.40 1.19 20.39
CA ILE A 70 13.14 0.31 19.48
C ILE A 70 12.41 -1.02 19.41
N LEU A 71 11.96 -1.40 18.20
CA LEU A 71 11.34 -2.69 17.93
C LEU A 71 12.39 -3.61 17.30
N ARG A 72 12.50 -4.84 17.78
CA ARG A 72 13.43 -5.84 17.22
C ARG A 72 12.67 -6.84 16.36
N TRP A 73 13.28 -7.18 15.22
CA TRP A 73 12.78 -8.24 14.36
C TRP A 73 13.62 -9.50 14.51
N ASP A 74 13.05 -10.51 15.15
CA ASP A 74 13.71 -11.80 15.39
C ASP A 74 13.42 -12.84 14.28
N GLY A 75 12.96 -12.38 13.11
CA GLY A 75 12.51 -13.26 12.02
C GLY A 75 13.66 -13.99 11.31
N GLN A 76 13.42 -15.27 10.97
CA GLN A 76 14.38 -16.06 10.18
C GLN A 76 14.49 -15.51 8.75
N HIS A 77 15.70 -15.39 8.27
CA HIS A 77 16.04 -14.89 6.94
C HIS A 77 15.90 -16.00 5.88
N SER A 78 14.68 -16.36 5.47
CA SER A 78 14.44 -17.27 4.36
C SER A 78 13.84 -16.55 3.16
N GLY A 79 14.47 -16.65 1.99
CA GLY A 79 13.97 -16.08 0.72
C GLY A 79 14.42 -14.65 0.44
N ASN A 80 13.57 -13.85 -0.23
CA ASN A 80 13.85 -12.44 -0.53
C ASN A 80 13.81 -11.58 0.75
N THR A 81 14.96 -11.47 1.39
CA THR A 81 15.18 -10.85 2.71
C THR A 81 14.65 -9.42 2.79
N GLN A 82 14.73 -8.63 1.70
CA GLN A 82 14.26 -7.23 1.72
C GLN A 82 12.74 -7.07 1.74
N ASP A 83 12.01 -7.85 0.95
CA ASP A 83 10.55 -7.81 0.97
C ASP A 83 10.00 -8.35 2.30
N ALA A 84 10.67 -9.35 2.87
CA ALA A 84 10.34 -9.87 4.19
C ALA A 84 10.59 -8.83 5.29
N ALA A 85 11.78 -8.20 5.30
CA ALA A 85 12.13 -7.12 6.21
C ALA A 85 11.19 -5.90 6.08
N ARG A 86 10.81 -5.54 4.86
CA ARG A 86 9.84 -4.44 4.62
C ARG A 86 8.45 -4.77 5.17
N ARG A 87 7.95 -6.00 4.97
CA ARG A 87 6.67 -6.46 5.53
C ARG A 87 6.74 -6.52 7.06
N ALA A 88 7.80 -7.10 7.61
CA ALA A 88 8.00 -7.17 9.06
C ALA A 88 8.02 -5.77 9.69
N ARG A 89 8.75 -4.82 9.09
CA ARG A 89 8.77 -3.42 9.54
C ARG A 89 7.35 -2.83 9.59
N HIS A 90 6.56 -3.00 8.52
CA HIS A 90 5.19 -2.50 8.48
C HIS A 90 4.32 -3.12 9.58
N ASN A 91 4.42 -4.44 9.79
CA ASN A 91 3.64 -5.15 10.79
C ASN A 91 4.02 -4.74 12.21
N LEU A 92 5.33 -4.66 12.51
CA LEU A 92 5.82 -4.25 13.83
C LEU A 92 5.40 -2.82 14.17
N ILE A 93 5.62 -1.87 13.25
CA ILE A 93 5.21 -0.48 13.46
C ILE A 93 3.68 -0.36 13.55
N GLY A 94 2.94 -1.13 12.75
CA GLY A 94 1.48 -1.14 12.80
C GLY A 94 0.93 -1.66 14.13
N ALA A 95 1.53 -2.73 14.69
CA ALA A 95 1.18 -3.26 16.00
C ALA A 95 1.49 -2.24 17.11
N TRP A 96 2.68 -1.66 17.10
CA TRP A 96 3.09 -0.60 18.02
C TRP A 96 2.15 0.61 17.96
N ALA A 97 1.74 1.04 16.76
CA ALA A 97 0.83 2.16 16.61
C ALA A 97 -0.54 1.89 17.25
N LYS A 98 -1.07 0.68 17.08
CA LYS A 98 -2.34 0.26 17.69
C LYS A 98 -2.25 0.19 19.21
N GLU A 99 -1.18 -0.42 19.75
CA GLU A 99 -0.92 -0.53 21.19
C GLU A 99 -0.87 0.85 21.84
N ARG A 100 -0.17 1.80 21.20
CA ARG A 100 -0.05 3.18 21.67
C ARG A 100 -1.23 4.08 21.31
N ARG A 101 -2.23 3.55 20.63
CA ARG A 101 -3.43 4.29 20.16
C ARG A 101 -3.07 5.53 19.35
N LEU A 102 -2.07 5.41 18.47
CA LEU A 102 -1.65 6.49 17.61
C LEU A 102 -2.69 6.70 16.51
N VAL A 103 -2.99 7.95 16.19
CA VAL A 103 -3.95 8.30 15.14
C VAL A 103 -3.35 8.14 13.74
N ALA A 104 -2.03 8.21 13.61
CA ALA A 104 -1.31 8.00 12.36
C ALA A 104 0.15 7.66 12.61
N VAL A 105 0.82 7.13 11.57
CA VAL A 105 2.29 6.94 11.52
C VAL A 105 2.87 7.66 10.30
N ALA A 106 3.83 8.55 10.51
CA ALA A 106 4.54 9.26 9.45
C ALA A 106 5.83 8.52 9.05
N THR A 107 6.14 8.53 7.76
CA THR A 107 7.34 7.94 7.15
C THR A 107 8.07 8.95 6.28
N GLY A 108 9.42 8.92 6.28
CA GLY A 108 10.29 9.87 5.62
C GLY A 108 10.47 9.63 4.12
N HIS A 109 9.40 9.45 3.36
CA HIS A 109 9.47 9.38 1.91
C HIS A 109 9.48 10.79 1.30
N THR A 110 10.38 11.02 0.34
CA THR A 110 10.66 12.30 -0.27
C THR A 110 10.16 12.40 -1.73
N ARG A 111 10.35 13.56 -2.33
CA ARG A 111 10.13 13.80 -3.76
C ARG A 111 11.04 12.94 -4.62
N ASP A 112 12.27 12.72 -4.17
CA ASP A 112 13.23 11.80 -4.82
C ASP A 112 12.70 10.36 -4.82
N ASP A 113 12.11 9.90 -3.72
CA ASP A 113 11.48 8.57 -3.67
C ASP A 113 10.28 8.43 -4.62
N GLN A 114 9.55 9.52 -4.90
CA GLN A 114 8.50 9.53 -5.92
C GLN A 114 9.07 9.31 -7.31
N ALA A 115 10.15 10.03 -7.67
CA ALA A 115 10.81 9.87 -8.97
C ALA A 115 11.42 8.46 -9.13
N GLU A 116 12.11 7.95 -8.10
CA GLU A 116 12.60 6.56 -8.07
C GLU A 116 11.46 5.55 -8.28
N THR A 117 10.34 5.75 -7.57
CA THR A 117 9.17 4.87 -7.65
C THR A 117 8.51 4.94 -9.03
N PHE A 118 8.43 6.12 -9.64
CA PHE A 118 7.93 6.31 -10.99
C PHE A 118 8.74 5.48 -11.99
N LEU A 119 10.06 5.59 -11.99
CA LEU A 119 10.93 4.84 -12.91
C LEU A 119 10.86 3.33 -12.68
N LEU A 120 10.81 2.88 -11.43
CA LEU A 120 10.63 1.45 -11.09
C LEU A 120 9.32 0.89 -11.64
N ARG A 121 8.26 1.66 -11.60
CA ARG A 121 6.94 1.25 -12.09
C ARG A 121 6.84 1.37 -13.61
N LEU A 122 7.46 2.38 -14.20
CA LEU A 122 7.60 2.52 -15.65
C LEU A 122 8.36 1.33 -16.25
N LYS A 123 9.49 0.93 -15.65
CA LYS A 123 10.25 -0.29 -16.02
C LYS A 123 9.37 -1.54 -16.05
N ARG A 124 8.34 -1.60 -15.20
CA ARG A 124 7.39 -2.74 -15.12
C ARG A 124 6.19 -2.60 -16.05
N GLY A 125 6.14 -1.57 -16.88
CA GLY A 125 5.01 -1.30 -17.78
C GLY A 125 3.73 -0.90 -17.06
N SER A 126 3.83 -0.23 -15.91
CA SER A 126 2.66 0.20 -15.16
C SER A 126 1.87 1.29 -15.89
N GLY A 127 0.55 1.22 -15.84
CA GLY A 127 -0.35 2.29 -16.29
C GLY A 127 -0.55 3.37 -15.24
N VAL A 128 -1.63 4.16 -15.40
CA VAL A 128 -1.96 5.34 -14.55
C VAL A 128 -1.89 5.03 -13.06
N ASP A 129 -2.47 3.91 -12.60
CA ASP A 129 -2.49 3.55 -11.17
C ASP A 129 -1.10 3.33 -10.59
N GLY A 130 -0.24 2.68 -11.35
CA GLY A 130 1.14 2.47 -10.95
C GLY A 130 1.94 3.76 -10.99
N LEU A 131 1.90 4.50 -12.09
CA LEU A 131 2.69 5.71 -12.30
C LEU A 131 2.24 6.90 -11.44
N SER A 132 1.04 6.86 -10.84
CA SER A 132 0.57 7.87 -9.88
C SER A 132 1.35 7.90 -8.55
N GLY A 133 2.41 7.09 -8.42
CA GLY A 133 3.35 7.12 -7.30
C GLY A 133 2.76 6.71 -5.95
N MET A 134 3.41 7.15 -4.87
CA MET A 134 2.95 6.93 -3.51
C MET A 134 1.93 7.99 -3.12
N ALA A 135 0.84 7.57 -2.46
CA ALA A 135 -0.14 8.50 -1.91
C ALA A 135 0.42 9.22 -0.66
N PRO A 136 0.07 10.50 -0.42
CA PRO A 136 0.45 11.21 0.80
C PRO A 136 -0.05 10.54 2.08
N ALA A 137 -1.22 9.92 2.01
CA ALA A 137 -1.84 9.18 3.10
C ALA A 137 -2.43 7.86 2.57
N VAL A 138 -2.37 6.81 3.36
CA VAL A 138 -2.98 5.50 3.07
C VAL A 138 -3.35 4.79 4.36
N VAL A 139 -4.55 4.25 4.41
CA VAL A 139 -4.95 3.32 5.49
C VAL A 139 -4.52 1.91 5.09
N LYS A 140 -3.72 1.28 5.92
CA LYS A 140 -3.32 -0.12 5.75
C LYS A 140 -3.34 -0.83 7.10
N ASP A 141 -3.98 -2.01 7.15
CA ASP A 141 -4.12 -2.82 8.35
C ASP A 141 -4.70 -2.05 9.55
N GLY A 142 -5.64 -1.11 9.28
CA GLY A 142 -6.28 -0.27 10.29
C GLY A 142 -5.39 0.86 10.85
N VAL A 143 -4.22 1.13 10.24
CA VAL A 143 -3.34 2.24 10.61
C VAL A 143 -3.27 3.25 9.46
N LEU A 144 -3.38 4.54 9.77
CA LEU A 144 -3.17 5.63 8.83
C LEU A 144 -1.67 5.93 8.70
N TRP A 145 -1.14 5.69 7.49
CA TRP A 145 0.26 5.98 7.15
C TRP A 145 0.36 7.29 6.39
N LEU A 146 1.22 8.18 6.86
CA LEU A 146 1.44 9.51 6.28
C LEU A 146 2.82 9.60 5.64
N ARG A 147 2.95 10.45 4.62
CA ARG A 147 4.20 10.79 3.94
C ARG A 147 4.29 12.30 3.78
N PRO A 148 4.59 13.02 4.86
CA PRO A 148 4.55 14.49 4.83
C PRO A 148 5.59 15.12 3.90
N LEU A 149 6.72 14.42 3.68
CA LEU A 149 7.86 14.93 2.91
C LEU A 149 7.83 14.60 1.41
N LEU A 150 6.72 14.06 0.88
CA LEU A 150 6.62 13.69 -0.54
C LEU A 150 6.82 14.85 -1.53
N ARG A 151 6.74 16.08 -1.08
CA ARG A 151 6.97 17.29 -1.90
C ARG A 151 8.36 17.89 -1.69
N GLU A 152 9.08 17.40 -0.68
CA GLU A 152 10.39 17.94 -0.31
C GLU A 152 11.52 17.15 -0.97
N ARG A 153 12.52 17.88 -1.45
CA ARG A 153 13.74 17.30 -2.03
C ARG A 153 14.66 16.82 -0.91
N ARG A 154 15.36 15.71 -1.14
CA ARG A 154 16.31 15.13 -0.19
C ARG A 154 17.47 16.06 0.11
N ASP A 155 17.98 16.80 -0.90
CA ASP A 155 19.04 17.78 -0.74
C ASP A 155 18.63 18.92 0.20
N VAL A 156 17.43 19.47 0.04
CA VAL A 156 16.88 20.53 0.92
C VAL A 156 16.75 20.03 2.36
N LEU A 157 16.32 18.81 2.57
CA LEU A 157 16.23 18.21 3.91
C LEU A 157 17.62 18.03 4.54
N ARG A 158 18.62 17.61 3.75
CA ARG A 158 20.01 17.51 4.22
C ARG A 158 20.61 18.87 4.56
N GLU A 159 20.38 19.89 3.76
CA GLU A 159 20.80 21.27 4.04
C GLU A 159 20.17 21.78 5.35
N MET A 160 18.87 21.53 5.57
CA MET A 160 18.19 21.88 6.81
C MET A 160 18.82 21.18 8.03
N LEU A 161 19.16 19.90 7.93
CA LEU A 161 19.82 19.16 9.02
C LEU A 161 21.23 19.70 9.28
N MET A 162 22.02 19.96 8.25
CA MET A 162 23.35 20.57 8.37
C MET A 162 23.28 21.95 9.05
N GLY A 163 22.33 22.79 8.65
CA GLY A 163 22.10 24.10 9.25
C GLY A 163 21.75 24.05 10.73
N ARG A 164 21.20 22.91 11.21
CA ARG A 164 20.91 22.66 12.63
C ARG A 164 22.05 21.92 13.37
N GLY A 165 23.15 21.60 12.70
CA GLY A 165 24.27 20.84 13.27
C GLY A 165 23.91 19.37 13.57
N LEU A 166 22.86 18.83 12.95
CA LEU A 166 22.40 17.46 13.16
C LEU A 166 23.09 16.49 12.22
N ARG A 167 23.38 15.29 12.72
CA ARG A 167 24.01 14.21 11.96
C ARG A 167 22.98 13.13 11.64
N TRP A 168 23.25 12.37 10.58
CA TRP A 168 22.49 11.19 10.17
C TRP A 168 23.45 10.09 9.74
N VAL A 169 22.93 8.90 9.54
CA VAL A 169 23.69 7.75 9.04
C VAL A 169 23.44 7.60 7.54
N ASP A 170 24.50 7.56 6.75
CA ASP A 170 24.45 7.16 5.33
C ASP A 170 24.72 5.63 5.27
N ASP A 171 23.66 4.84 5.04
CA ASP A 171 23.75 3.40 4.95
C ASP A 171 24.53 2.98 3.68
N PRO A 172 25.64 2.23 3.78
CA PRO A 172 26.41 1.76 2.63
C PRO A 172 25.58 0.96 1.61
N SER A 173 24.49 0.31 2.03
CA SER A 173 23.58 -0.39 1.12
C SER A 173 22.88 0.55 0.12
N ASN A 174 22.89 1.87 0.36
CA ASN A 174 22.37 2.87 -0.57
C ASN A 174 23.21 3.03 -1.85
N GLU A 175 24.41 2.44 -1.90
CA GLU A 175 25.31 2.44 -3.07
C GLU A 175 25.39 1.08 -3.77
N ASP A 176 24.75 0.05 -3.23
CA ASP A 176 24.81 -1.32 -3.73
C ASP A 176 23.94 -1.52 -4.99
N ASP A 177 24.59 -1.73 -6.12
CA ASP A 177 23.96 -1.94 -7.44
C ASP A 177 23.09 -3.19 -7.57
N ARG A 178 23.10 -4.08 -6.58
CA ARG A 178 22.14 -5.19 -6.53
C ARG A 178 20.71 -4.70 -6.35
N PHE A 179 20.53 -3.51 -5.81
CA PHE A 179 19.21 -2.95 -5.53
C PHE A 179 18.66 -2.09 -6.67
N ASP A 180 17.45 -2.41 -7.09
CA ASP A 180 16.76 -1.70 -8.17
C ASP A 180 16.66 -0.17 -7.93
N ARG A 181 16.52 0.27 -6.68
CA ARG A 181 16.46 1.69 -6.33
C ARG A 181 17.79 2.41 -6.59
N VAL A 182 18.92 1.78 -6.27
CA VAL A 182 20.25 2.34 -6.56
C VAL A 182 20.43 2.52 -8.06
N LYS A 183 20.03 1.51 -8.85
CA LYS A 183 20.04 1.63 -10.32
C LYS A 183 19.18 2.80 -10.81
N MET A 184 17.99 3.00 -10.22
CA MET A 184 17.11 4.10 -10.62
C MET A 184 17.70 5.47 -10.27
N ARG A 185 18.44 5.63 -9.17
CA ARG A 185 19.18 6.86 -8.86
C ARG A 185 20.23 7.19 -9.92
N LYS A 186 20.99 6.18 -10.39
CA LYS A 186 21.94 6.36 -11.49
C LYS A 186 21.24 6.75 -12.79
N VAL A 187 20.11 6.13 -13.10
CA VAL A 187 19.29 6.49 -14.26
C VAL A 187 18.75 7.92 -14.13
N LEU A 188 18.30 8.33 -12.94
CA LEU A 188 17.84 9.71 -12.68
C LEU A 188 18.93 10.74 -12.94
N ALA A 189 20.17 10.47 -12.52
CA ALA A 189 21.30 11.36 -12.78
C ALA A 189 21.55 11.55 -14.29
N LEU A 190 21.48 10.46 -15.06
CA LEU A 190 21.63 10.53 -16.52
C LEU A 190 20.45 11.24 -17.20
N LEU A 191 19.23 11.02 -16.73
CA LEU A 191 18.02 11.68 -17.26
C LEU A 191 18.04 13.18 -16.97
N ALA A 192 18.57 13.60 -15.83
CA ALA A 192 18.67 15.01 -15.45
C ALA A 192 19.51 15.83 -16.45
N GLU A 193 20.54 15.23 -17.09
CA GLU A 193 21.34 15.85 -18.15
C GLU A 193 20.49 16.18 -19.39
N THR A 194 19.35 15.49 -19.58
CA THR A 194 18.41 15.74 -20.68
C THR A 194 17.23 16.65 -20.29
N GLY A 195 17.23 17.18 -19.06
CA GLY A 195 16.14 17.97 -18.51
C GLY A 195 15.01 17.16 -17.86
N ILE A 196 15.15 15.84 -17.77
CA ILE A 196 14.18 14.97 -17.07
C ILE A 196 14.71 14.71 -15.65
N ASP A 197 14.51 15.66 -14.78
CA ASP A 197 14.97 15.60 -13.38
C ASP A 197 13.91 15.03 -12.43
N VAL A 198 14.22 15.02 -11.14
CA VAL A 198 13.31 14.57 -10.07
C VAL A 198 12.02 15.36 -10.08
N ASP A 199 12.08 16.68 -10.35
CA ASP A 199 10.89 17.53 -10.30
C ASP A 199 9.93 17.24 -11.44
N VAL A 200 10.42 17.07 -12.66
CA VAL A 200 9.63 16.69 -13.84
C VAL A 200 8.91 15.34 -13.60
N LEU A 201 9.61 14.35 -13.04
CA LEU A 201 9.02 13.03 -12.78
C LEU A 201 8.01 13.06 -11.64
N ALA A 202 8.29 13.78 -10.56
CA ALA A 202 7.37 13.92 -9.44
C ALA A 202 6.12 14.71 -9.83
N ASP A 203 6.23 15.79 -10.60
CA ASP A 203 5.09 16.55 -11.12
C ASP A 203 4.24 15.71 -12.08
N THR A 204 4.88 14.89 -12.92
CA THR A 204 4.17 13.93 -13.76
C THR A 204 3.40 12.92 -12.92
N THR A 205 4.01 12.44 -11.84
CA THR A 205 3.36 11.55 -10.87
C THR A 205 2.11 12.20 -10.25
N ASP A 206 2.18 13.47 -9.88
CA ASP A 206 1.07 14.21 -9.28
C ASP A 206 -0.07 14.44 -10.29
N ARG A 207 0.24 14.76 -11.54
CA ARG A 207 -0.75 14.86 -12.63
C ARG A 207 -1.45 13.53 -12.88
N LEU A 208 -0.70 12.42 -12.91
CA LEU A 208 -1.27 11.08 -13.04
C LEU A 208 -2.11 10.69 -11.83
N ARG A 209 -1.80 11.17 -10.63
CA ARG A 209 -2.64 10.98 -9.44
C ARG A 209 -3.97 11.69 -9.57
N THR A 210 -3.99 12.91 -10.11
CA THR A 210 -5.22 13.64 -10.40
C THR A 210 -6.08 12.88 -11.42
N ALA A 211 -5.47 12.39 -12.51
CA ALA A 211 -6.17 11.58 -13.51
C ALA A 211 -6.72 10.27 -12.90
N ARG A 212 -5.93 9.60 -12.05
CA ARG A 212 -6.37 8.41 -11.31
C ARG A 212 -7.60 8.71 -10.45
N THR A 213 -7.60 9.82 -9.70
CA THR A 213 -8.75 10.20 -8.86
C THR A 213 -10.01 10.38 -9.69
N ALA A 214 -9.92 11.01 -10.86
CA ALA A 214 -11.06 11.15 -11.77
C ALA A 214 -11.56 9.79 -12.27
N LEU A 215 -10.66 8.88 -12.66
CA LEU A 215 -11.01 7.51 -13.08
C LEU A 215 -11.64 6.68 -11.95
N GLU A 216 -11.17 6.83 -10.71
CA GLU A 216 -11.76 6.18 -9.54
C GLU A 216 -13.19 6.71 -9.28
N GLN A 217 -13.42 8.02 -9.40
CA GLN A 217 -14.75 8.61 -9.27
C GLN A 217 -15.69 8.09 -10.37
N MET A 218 -15.23 8.03 -11.62
CA MET A 218 -16.01 7.46 -12.73
C MET A 218 -16.33 5.99 -12.48
N THR A 219 -15.38 5.22 -11.96
CA THR A 219 -15.57 3.81 -11.62
C THR A 219 -16.59 3.64 -10.49
N PHE A 220 -16.51 4.48 -9.46
CA PHE A 220 -17.47 4.47 -8.35
C PHE A 220 -18.90 4.79 -8.83
N ASN A 221 -19.06 5.79 -9.69
CA ASN A 221 -20.36 6.13 -10.26
C ASN A 221 -20.92 4.98 -11.12
N ALA A 222 -20.07 4.34 -11.94
CA ALA A 222 -20.46 3.17 -12.73
C ALA A 222 -20.88 1.98 -11.86
N ALA A 223 -20.22 1.78 -10.73
CA ALA A 223 -20.50 0.66 -9.82
C ALA A 223 -21.98 0.65 -9.37
N GLN A 224 -22.59 1.82 -9.17
CA GLN A 224 -23.98 1.94 -8.69
C GLN A 224 -24.99 1.32 -9.66
N ALA A 225 -24.71 1.33 -10.97
CA ALA A 225 -25.59 0.73 -11.98
C ALA A 225 -25.19 -0.67 -12.40
N VAL A 226 -23.87 -0.96 -12.37
CA VAL A 226 -23.30 -2.20 -12.92
C VAL A 226 -23.28 -3.32 -11.89
N VAL A 227 -23.11 -2.99 -10.59
CA VAL A 227 -22.73 -3.97 -9.56
C VAL A 227 -23.76 -4.02 -8.44
N VAL A 228 -24.18 -5.25 -8.09
CA VAL A 228 -25.01 -5.49 -6.91
C VAL A 228 -24.31 -6.51 -6.01
N PRO A 229 -23.78 -6.09 -4.85
CA PRO A 229 -23.25 -7.03 -3.86
C PRO A 229 -24.36 -7.93 -3.29
N ARG A 230 -23.99 -9.17 -2.95
CA ARG A 230 -24.89 -10.15 -2.35
C ARG A 230 -24.41 -10.52 -0.95
N ASP A 231 -25.34 -10.80 -0.05
CA ASP A 231 -25.04 -11.21 1.35
C ASP A 231 -24.21 -12.50 1.44
N ILE A 232 -24.24 -13.32 0.37
CA ILE A 232 -23.40 -14.51 0.24
C ILE A 232 -21.95 -14.23 -0.18
N GLY A 233 -21.53 -12.96 -0.25
CA GLY A 233 -20.19 -12.56 -0.61
C GLY A 233 -19.84 -12.67 -2.09
N SER A 234 -20.85 -12.78 -2.97
CA SER A 234 -20.73 -12.66 -4.42
C SER A 234 -21.16 -11.29 -4.92
N VAL A 235 -20.97 -11.04 -6.20
CA VAL A 235 -21.35 -9.80 -6.88
C VAL A 235 -22.08 -10.13 -8.16
N ARG A 236 -23.24 -9.52 -8.38
CA ARG A 236 -23.91 -9.51 -9.68
C ARG A 236 -23.39 -8.37 -10.52
N TRP A 237 -23.03 -8.67 -11.76
CA TRP A 237 -22.52 -7.74 -12.77
C TRP A 237 -23.49 -7.67 -13.94
N SER A 238 -24.01 -6.48 -14.23
CA SER A 238 -24.84 -6.23 -15.41
C SER A 238 -23.96 -5.98 -16.63
N VAL A 239 -23.99 -6.89 -17.62
CA VAL A 239 -23.25 -6.74 -18.87
C VAL A 239 -23.73 -5.55 -19.66
N HIS A 240 -25.04 -5.30 -19.68
CA HIS A 240 -25.66 -4.18 -20.41
C HIS A 240 -25.23 -2.82 -19.81
N GLU A 241 -25.32 -2.65 -18.50
CA GLU A 241 -24.93 -1.42 -17.83
C GLU A 241 -23.43 -1.18 -17.95
N ALA A 242 -22.60 -2.24 -17.79
CA ALA A 242 -21.17 -2.15 -17.97
C ALA A 242 -20.78 -1.65 -19.37
N GLY A 243 -21.47 -2.12 -20.40
CA GLY A 243 -21.24 -1.72 -21.80
C GLY A 243 -21.45 -0.24 -22.11
N LYS A 244 -22.10 0.51 -21.21
CA LYS A 244 -22.27 1.98 -21.32
C LYS A 244 -21.02 2.78 -20.92
N HIS A 245 -20.02 2.12 -20.33
CA HIS A 245 -18.82 2.74 -19.82
C HIS A 245 -17.58 2.39 -20.67
N SER A 246 -16.55 3.23 -20.60
CA SER A 246 -15.29 2.97 -21.31
C SER A 246 -14.61 1.67 -20.82
N GLU A 247 -13.79 1.04 -21.66
CA GLU A 247 -13.05 -0.18 -21.31
C GLU A 247 -12.23 0.00 -20.01
N GLU A 248 -11.60 1.16 -19.82
CA GLU A 248 -10.82 1.44 -18.60
C GLU A 248 -11.67 1.41 -17.33
N VAL A 249 -12.88 2.01 -17.37
CA VAL A 249 -13.80 1.98 -16.23
C VAL A 249 -14.29 0.55 -15.97
N GLN A 250 -14.63 -0.20 -17.00
CA GLN A 250 -15.04 -1.60 -16.87
C GLN A 250 -13.91 -2.46 -16.27
N LEU A 251 -12.67 -2.31 -16.74
CA LEU A 251 -11.49 -3.03 -16.22
C LEU A 251 -11.23 -2.69 -14.75
N ARG A 252 -11.34 -1.41 -14.37
CA ARG A 252 -11.21 -0.98 -12.98
C ARG A 252 -12.27 -1.60 -12.10
N LEU A 253 -13.51 -1.50 -12.52
CA LEU A 253 -14.64 -2.04 -11.77
C LEU A 253 -14.56 -3.55 -11.61
N LEU A 254 -14.23 -4.29 -12.69
CA LEU A 254 -14.02 -5.73 -12.63
C LEU A 254 -12.88 -6.10 -11.67
N ALA A 255 -11.77 -5.35 -11.71
CA ALA A 255 -10.66 -5.57 -10.79
C ALA A 255 -11.06 -5.33 -9.31
N HIS A 256 -11.89 -4.33 -9.03
CA HIS A 256 -12.43 -4.10 -7.69
C HIS A 256 -13.34 -5.25 -7.24
N CYS A 257 -14.25 -5.70 -8.09
CA CYS A 257 -15.11 -6.85 -7.80
C CYS A 257 -14.29 -8.12 -7.49
N LEU A 258 -13.29 -8.44 -8.33
CA LEU A 258 -12.44 -9.61 -8.13
C LEU A 258 -11.63 -9.52 -6.83
N ARG A 259 -11.09 -8.35 -6.51
CA ARG A 259 -10.37 -8.13 -5.24
C ARG A 259 -11.27 -8.28 -4.03
N TRP A 260 -12.47 -7.74 -4.10
CA TRP A 260 -13.45 -7.80 -3.02
C TRP A 260 -13.90 -9.24 -2.79
N VAL A 261 -14.28 -9.96 -3.86
CA VAL A 261 -14.73 -11.36 -3.77
C VAL A 261 -13.60 -12.29 -3.31
N ALA A 262 -12.36 -12.10 -3.79
CA ALA A 262 -11.23 -12.96 -3.42
C ALA A 262 -10.50 -12.53 -2.15
N HIS A 263 -10.89 -11.39 -1.53
CA HIS A 263 -10.18 -10.77 -0.41
C HIS A 263 -8.67 -10.62 -0.67
N ARG A 264 -8.31 -10.08 -1.86
CA ARG A 264 -6.91 -9.92 -2.27
C ARG A 264 -6.48 -8.46 -2.28
N GLU A 265 -5.25 -8.22 -1.82
CA GLU A 265 -4.65 -6.88 -1.81
C GLU A 265 -4.34 -6.39 -3.23
N TYR A 266 -3.87 -7.30 -4.11
CA TYR A 266 -3.34 -6.92 -5.42
C TYR A 266 -4.34 -7.13 -6.55
N ARG A 267 -4.34 -6.17 -7.49
CA ARG A 267 -5.08 -6.23 -8.74
C ARG A 267 -4.52 -7.34 -9.65
N PRO A 268 -5.37 -8.07 -10.39
CA PRO A 268 -4.90 -8.99 -11.44
C PRO A 268 -4.06 -8.27 -12.50
N ARG A 269 -3.19 -9.00 -13.19
CA ARG A 269 -2.42 -8.45 -14.32
C ARG A 269 -3.34 -8.00 -15.45
N LEU A 270 -3.02 -6.89 -16.10
CA LEU A 270 -3.88 -6.26 -17.11
C LEU A 270 -4.28 -7.22 -18.24
N ALA A 271 -3.35 -8.02 -18.76
CA ALA A 271 -3.64 -8.98 -19.84
C ALA A 271 -4.71 -10.02 -19.41
N ALA A 272 -4.59 -10.58 -18.20
CA ALA A 272 -5.57 -11.53 -17.70
C ALA A 272 -6.92 -10.86 -17.42
N LEU A 273 -6.90 -9.62 -16.93
CA LEU A 273 -8.11 -8.86 -16.67
C LEU A 273 -8.87 -8.51 -17.96
N LYS A 274 -8.15 -8.18 -19.04
CA LYS A 274 -8.75 -7.97 -20.39
C LYS A 274 -9.41 -9.22 -20.94
N LEU A 275 -8.78 -10.39 -20.76
CA LEU A 275 -9.38 -11.67 -21.14
C LEU A 275 -10.65 -11.96 -20.34
N ALA A 276 -10.61 -11.71 -19.04
CA ALA A 276 -11.78 -11.87 -18.18
C ALA A 276 -12.92 -10.92 -18.59
N LEU A 277 -12.63 -9.64 -18.83
CA LEU A 277 -13.62 -8.68 -19.30
C LEU A 277 -14.23 -9.09 -20.65
N ALA A 278 -13.43 -9.54 -21.59
CA ALA A 278 -13.91 -10.03 -22.89
C ALA A 278 -14.84 -11.24 -22.74
N ALA A 279 -14.52 -12.19 -21.84
CA ALA A 279 -15.40 -13.33 -21.54
C ALA A 279 -16.73 -12.89 -20.93
N VAL A 280 -16.69 -12.02 -19.91
CA VAL A 280 -17.86 -11.45 -19.25
C VAL A 280 -18.77 -10.71 -20.24
N THR A 281 -18.18 -9.87 -21.11
CA THR A 281 -18.93 -9.12 -22.13
C THR A 281 -19.60 -10.04 -23.16
N GLN A 282 -18.99 -11.21 -23.45
CA GLN A 282 -19.56 -12.23 -24.33
C GLN A 282 -20.50 -13.20 -23.60
N GLY A 283 -20.74 -12.99 -22.31
CA GLY A 283 -21.60 -13.85 -21.48
C GLY A 283 -21.02 -15.23 -21.20
N ARG A 284 -19.70 -15.43 -21.39
CA ARG A 284 -19.01 -16.70 -21.16
C ARG A 284 -18.43 -16.80 -19.75
N ALA A 285 -18.43 -18.02 -19.20
CA ALA A 285 -17.75 -18.27 -17.93
C ALA A 285 -16.25 -18.06 -18.04
N HIS A 286 -15.65 -17.57 -16.96
CA HIS A 286 -14.21 -17.36 -16.84
C HIS A 286 -13.75 -17.38 -15.37
N SER A 287 -12.56 -17.93 -15.11
CA SER A 287 -11.96 -17.90 -13.76
C SER A 287 -10.74 -17.00 -13.74
N LEU A 288 -10.64 -16.14 -12.70
CA LEU A 288 -9.47 -15.28 -12.49
C LEU A 288 -9.30 -14.95 -11.00
N SER A 289 -8.07 -15.06 -10.52
CA SER A 289 -7.68 -14.67 -9.15
C SER A 289 -8.45 -15.39 -8.04
N GLY A 290 -8.94 -16.62 -8.29
CA GLY A 290 -9.74 -17.41 -7.35
C GLY A 290 -11.20 -16.96 -7.28
N CYS A 291 -11.67 -16.28 -8.33
CA CYS A 291 -13.07 -15.98 -8.56
C CYS A 291 -13.54 -16.68 -9.82
N LEU A 292 -14.78 -17.18 -9.79
CA LEU A 292 -15.52 -17.66 -10.93
C LEU A 292 -16.52 -16.57 -11.38
N MET A 293 -16.45 -16.18 -12.63
CA MET A 293 -17.48 -15.41 -13.33
C MET A 293 -18.35 -16.41 -14.08
N SER A 294 -19.62 -16.47 -13.76
CA SER A 294 -20.57 -17.43 -14.38
C SER A 294 -20.87 -17.08 -15.84
N GLU A 295 -21.50 -17.99 -16.56
CA GLU A 295 -22.20 -17.64 -17.79
C GLU A 295 -23.29 -16.60 -17.54
N ALA A 296 -23.52 -15.71 -18.50
CA ALA A 296 -24.55 -14.69 -18.36
C ALA A 296 -25.95 -15.30 -18.43
N ARG A 297 -26.77 -14.97 -17.45
CA ARG A 297 -28.21 -15.28 -17.45
C ARG A 297 -28.99 -13.96 -17.46
N GLN A 298 -29.80 -13.73 -18.50
CA GLN A 298 -30.54 -12.49 -18.69
C GLN A 298 -29.63 -11.21 -18.63
N GLY A 299 -28.41 -11.33 -19.16
CA GLY A 299 -27.42 -10.23 -19.15
C GLY A 299 -26.73 -9.99 -17.81
N ILE A 300 -26.91 -10.86 -16.84
CA ILE A 300 -26.25 -10.80 -15.52
C ILE A 300 -25.23 -11.91 -15.40
N VAL A 301 -24.01 -11.56 -14.99
CA VAL A 301 -22.91 -12.47 -14.62
C VAL A 301 -22.79 -12.46 -13.09
N GLU A 302 -22.73 -13.64 -12.48
CA GLU A 302 -22.41 -13.76 -11.05
C GLU A 302 -20.90 -13.90 -10.90
N ILE A 303 -20.27 -13.05 -10.09
CA ILE A 303 -18.86 -13.14 -9.72
C ILE A 303 -18.80 -13.69 -8.30
N SER A 304 -18.34 -14.92 -8.14
CA SER A 304 -18.30 -15.61 -6.85
C SER A 304 -16.89 -16.13 -6.55
N ARG A 305 -16.68 -16.55 -5.31
CA ARG A 305 -15.44 -17.23 -4.92
C ARG A 305 -15.39 -18.61 -5.59
N GLU A 306 -14.26 -18.93 -6.23
CA GLU A 306 -14.03 -20.24 -6.81
C GLU A 306 -13.80 -21.27 -5.70
N ALA A 307 -14.57 -22.35 -5.69
CA ALA A 307 -14.54 -23.35 -4.61
C ALA A 307 -13.14 -23.98 -4.42
N SER A 308 -12.42 -24.21 -5.52
CA SER A 308 -11.04 -24.75 -5.51
C SER A 308 -10.02 -23.79 -4.90
N ALA A 309 -10.34 -22.50 -4.83
CA ALA A 309 -9.46 -21.48 -4.29
C ALA A 309 -9.71 -21.17 -2.80
N ILE A 310 -10.72 -21.81 -2.20
CA ILE A 310 -11.03 -21.67 -0.78
C ILE A 310 -10.11 -22.63 0.00
N PRO A 311 -9.31 -22.15 0.96
CA PRO A 311 -8.49 -23.01 1.78
C PRO A 311 -9.38 -23.97 2.61
N PRO A 312 -8.91 -25.19 2.91
CA PRO A 312 -9.61 -26.07 3.84
C PRO A 312 -9.87 -25.33 5.16
N SER A 313 -11.12 -25.35 5.63
CA SER A 313 -11.44 -24.81 6.95
C SER A 313 -11.13 -25.86 8.02
N ASP A 314 -10.47 -25.44 9.10
CA ASP A 314 -10.43 -26.21 10.33
C ASP A 314 -11.83 -26.10 10.99
N ALA A 315 -12.42 -27.23 11.39
CA ALA A 315 -13.74 -27.28 12.05
C ALA A 315 -13.76 -26.46 13.37
N ALA A 316 -12.60 -26.18 13.95
CA ALA A 316 -12.45 -25.34 15.13
C ALA A 316 -12.26 -23.84 14.81
N SER A 317 -12.10 -23.47 13.55
CA SER A 317 -11.90 -22.08 13.15
C SER A 317 -13.21 -21.31 13.15
N GLN A 318 -13.26 -20.19 13.86
CA GLN A 318 -14.38 -19.25 13.80
C GLN A 318 -14.35 -18.40 12.51
N SER A 319 -13.28 -18.50 11.69
CA SER A 319 -13.12 -17.76 10.44
C SER A 319 -13.10 -18.69 9.23
N PHE A 320 -13.79 -18.29 8.15
CA PHE A 320 -13.86 -19.03 6.89
C PHE A 320 -13.41 -18.18 5.71
N ASP A 321 -12.48 -18.70 4.90
CA ASP A 321 -11.90 -18.05 3.71
C ASP A 321 -11.35 -16.63 4.00
N HIS A 322 -10.97 -16.33 5.26
CA HIS A 322 -10.56 -15.00 5.73
C HIS A 322 -11.57 -13.87 5.44
N ARG A 323 -12.86 -14.24 5.25
CA ARG A 323 -13.93 -13.33 4.84
C ARG A 323 -15.13 -13.37 5.79
N TRP A 324 -15.31 -14.46 6.48
CA TRP A 324 -16.46 -14.71 7.32
C TRP A 324 -16.02 -15.11 8.71
N ASP A 325 -16.58 -14.44 9.70
CA ASP A 325 -16.43 -14.80 11.11
C ASP A 325 -17.77 -15.23 11.65
N CYS A 326 -17.79 -16.32 12.42
CA CYS A 326 -19.00 -16.81 13.08
C CYS A 326 -18.83 -16.70 14.59
N GLU A 327 -19.73 -16.02 15.26
CA GLU A 327 -19.71 -15.86 16.72
C GLU A 327 -19.99 -17.18 17.45
N THR A 328 -20.71 -18.10 16.81
CA THR A 328 -21.04 -19.41 17.37
C THR A 328 -20.71 -20.51 16.37
N ALA A 329 -19.52 -21.10 16.52
CA ALA A 329 -19.10 -22.22 15.68
C ALA A 329 -19.89 -23.49 16.00
N VAL A 330 -21.05 -23.69 15.35
CA VAL A 330 -21.80 -24.95 15.37
C VAL A 330 -21.91 -25.41 13.93
N GLY A 331 -20.94 -26.22 13.46
CA GLY A 331 -21.01 -26.86 12.14
C GLY A 331 -19.72 -26.72 11.32
N GLU A 332 -19.71 -27.37 10.18
CA GLU A 332 -18.60 -27.34 9.23
C GLU A 332 -18.88 -26.31 8.13
N TRP A 333 -17.92 -25.40 7.90
CA TRP A 333 -17.96 -24.46 6.80
C TRP A 333 -17.79 -25.20 5.47
N ARG A 334 -18.67 -24.96 4.52
CA ARG A 334 -18.57 -25.53 3.17
C ARG A 334 -18.80 -24.44 2.11
N PRO A 335 -18.05 -24.45 0.99
CA PRO A 335 -18.39 -23.62 -0.16
C PRO A 335 -19.80 -23.99 -0.66
N LEU A 336 -20.59 -22.98 -1.00
CA LEU A 336 -21.96 -23.19 -1.50
C LEU A 336 -21.99 -23.94 -2.85
N GLY A 337 -20.92 -23.76 -3.67
CA GLY A 337 -20.79 -24.30 -5.02
C GLY A 337 -21.84 -23.74 -6.00
N GLU A 338 -21.78 -24.16 -7.27
CA GLU A 338 -22.74 -23.73 -8.28
C GLU A 338 -24.16 -24.17 -7.98
N ALA A 339 -24.32 -25.40 -7.48
CA ALA A 339 -25.64 -25.97 -7.14
C ALA A 339 -26.29 -25.24 -5.95
N GLY A 340 -25.51 -24.75 -5.01
CA GLY A 340 -26.01 -23.94 -3.90
C GLY A 340 -26.37 -22.53 -4.34
N LEU A 341 -25.51 -21.90 -5.18
CA LEU A 341 -25.77 -20.56 -5.75
C LEU A 341 -27.05 -20.54 -6.61
N ALA A 342 -27.36 -21.63 -7.33
CA ALA A 342 -28.56 -21.73 -8.16
C ALA A 342 -29.88 -21.81 -7.35
N LYS A 343 -29.80 -22.06 -6.03
CA LYS A 343 -30.96 -22.14 -5.13
C LYS A 343 -31.26 -20.82 -4.39
N LEU A 344 -30.34 -19.86 -4.47
CA LEU A 344 -30.44 -18.53 -3.89
C LEU A 344 -30.84 -17.48 -4.94
#